data_6913c7ed87e0afa8920284a1ce4545c2
#
_entry.id   6913c7ed87e0afa8920284a1ce4545c2
#
_cell.length_a   1.000
_cell.length_b   1.000
_cell.length_c   1.000
_cell.angle_alpha   90.00
_cell.angle_beta   90.00
_cell.angle_gamma   90.00
#
_symmetry.space_group_name_H-M   'P 1'
#
loop_
_entity.id
_entity.type
_entity.pdbx_description
1 polymer ?
#
loop_
_entity_poly.entity_id
_entity_poly.type
_entity_poly.pdbx_seq_one_letter_code
_entity_poly.pdbx_strand_id
1 'polypeptide(L)'
;MTGRDGHDPLAALNLPYAIHTQSLKLLGAIAQARTATDCLRATDRAEGFGLGIETVKALNAASLEGLYLAFERTATARLMVLEQ
;
A
#
# COMPACT_ATOMS: atom_id res chain seq x y z
N MET A 1 -11.73 -18.77 -8.65
CA MET A 1 -11.46 -18.53 -8.33
C MET A 1 -10.88 -18.27 -8.36
N THR A 2 -10.79 -17.96 -8.52
CA THR A 2 -10.25 -17.59 -8.37
C THR A 2 -9.49 -17.13 -8.16
N GLY A 3 -9.32 -17.44 -8.34
CA GLY A 3 -8.41 -16.96 -7.77
C GLY A 3 -7.91 -15.78 -8.10
N ARG A 4 -7.98 -15.43 -8.69
CA ARG A 4 -7.63 -14.53 -8.87
C ARG A 4 -7.95 -13.53 -8.29
N ASP A 5 -8.70 -13.48 -8.17
CA ASP A 5 -9.17 -12.59 -7.57
C ASP A 5 -8.81 -12.47 -6.33
N GLY A 6 -8.83 -13.09 -5.71
CA GLY A 6 -8.37 -12.98 -4.41
C GLY A 6 -7.00 -12.45 -4.26
N HIS A 7 -6.54 -11.77 -5.20
CA HIS A 7 -5.19 -11.27 -5.13
C HIS A 7 -5.12 -10.00 -4.29
N ASP A 8 -4.95 -10.17 -3.00
CA ASP A 8 -4.78 -9.09 -2.05
C ASP A 8 -3.29 -9.02 -1.70
N PRO A 9 -2.58 -7.95 -2.09
CA PRO A 9 -1.14 -7.87 -1.84
C PRO A 9 -0.79 -7.85 -0.36
N LEU A 10 -1.77 -7.62 0.52
CA LEU A 10 -1.55 -7.56 1.96
C LEU A 10 -1.92 -8.84 2.68
N ALA A 11 -2.51 -9.82 1.96
CA ALA A 11 -3.08 -11.00 2.62
C ALA A 11 -2.04 -11.78 3.42
N ALA A 12 -0.80 -11.89 2.91
CA ALA A 12 0.23 -12.67 3.56
C ALA A 12 0.81 -12.00 4.81
N LEU A 13 0.46 -10.73 5.06
CA LEU A 13 1.05 -9.97 6.16
C LEU A 13 0.31 -10.16 7.49
N ASN A 14 -0.88 -10.74 7.46
CA ASN A 14 -1.70 -10.96 8.65
C ASN A 14 -1.89 -9.69 9.47
N LEU A 15 -2.26 -8.61 8.80
CA LEU A 15 -2.43 -7.31 9.46
C LEU A 15 -3.70 -7.31 10.34
N PRO A 16 -3.67 -6.58 11.47
CA PRO A 16 -4.91 -6.31 12.20
C PRO A 16 -5.94 -5.67 11.28
N TYR A 17 -7.21 -5.96 11.53
CA TYR A 17 -8.27 -5.58 10.60
C TYR A 17 -8.26 -4.09 10.23
N ALA A 18 -8.15 -3.22 11.24
CA ALA A 18 -8.19 -1.77 10.98
C ALA A 18 -7.02 -1.32 10.13
N ILE A 19 -5.83 -1.87 10.37
CA ILE A 19 -4.64 -1.54 9.59
C ILE A 19 -4.78 -2.07 8.17
N HIS A 20 -5.28 -3.29 8.02
CA HIS A 20 -5.50 -3.89 6.71
C HIS A 20 -6.48 -3.04 5.89
N THR A 21 -7.61 -2.67 6.48
CA THR A 21 -8.63 -1.89 5.78
C THR A 21 -8.10 -0.53 5.34
N GLN A 22 -7.39 0.16 6.22
CA GLN A 22 -6.84 1.46 5.87
C GLN A 22 -5.75 1.33 4.80
N SER A 23 -4.93 0.29 4.91
CA SER A 23 -3.87 0.04 3.93
C SER A 23 -4.44 -0.23 2.54
N LEU A 24 -5.56 -0.98 2.45
CA LEU A 24 -6.22 -1.20 1.17
C LEU A 24 -6.71 0.09 0.55
N LYS A 25 -7.24 1.00 1.36
CA LYS A 25 -7.68 2.30 0.85
C LYS A 25 -6.50 3.10 0.30
N LEU A 26 -5.38 3.07 1.00
CA LEU A 26 -4.19 3.78 0.57
C LEU A 26 -3.63 3.19 -0.73
N LEU A 27 -3.61 1.86 -0.84
CA LEU A 27 -3.20 1.20 -2.08
C LEU A 27 -4.12 1.59 -3.23
N GLY A 28 -5.43 1.63 -2.98
CA GLY A 28 -6.40 2.02 -3.99
C GLY A 28 -6.16 3.44 -4.48
N ALA A 29 -5.86 4.36 -3.56
CA ALA A 29 -5.58 5.74 -3.94
C ALA A 29 -4.35 5.85 -4.84
N ILE A 30 -3.30 5.07 -4.55
CA ILE A 30 -2.11 5.03 -5.38
C ILE A 30 -2.45 4.46 -6.76
N ALA A 31 -3.14 3.33 -6.77
CA ALA A 31 -3.44 2.60 -8.00
C ALA A 31 -4.37 3.39 -8.92
N GLN A 32 -5.17 4.28 -8.37
CA GLN A 32 -6.15 5.05 -9.15
C GLN A 32 -5.71 6.48 -9.43
N ALA A 33 -4.50 6.86 -9.04
CA ALA A 33 -3.98 8.19 -9.30
C ALA A 33 -3.96 8.44 -10.80
N ARG A 34 -4.33 9.65 -11.22
CA ARG A 34 -4.45 9.99 -12.63
C ARG A 34 -3.24 10.71 -13.18
N THR A 35 -2.38 11.21 -12.31
CA THR A 35 -1.15 11.89 -12.71
C THR A 35 0.00 11.40 -11.86
N ALA A 36 1.22 11.61 -12.33
CA ALA A 36 2.40 11.26 -11.54
C ALA A 36 2.42 12.00 -10.22
N THR A 37 2.04 13.29 -10.22
CA THR A 37 2.00 14.09 -9.01
C THR A 37 1.01 13.50 -8.00
N ASP A 38 -0.18 13.13 -8.46
CA ASP A 38 -1.18 12.54 -7.57
C ASP A 38 -0.70 11.20 -7.04
N CYS A 39 -0.02 10.41 -7.87
CA CYS A 39 0.52 9.13 -7.45
C CYS A 39 1.56 9.31 -6.35
N LEU A 40 2.46 10.28 -6.51
CA LEU A 40 3.49 10.55 -5.51
C LEU A 40 2.89 11.06 -4.21
N ARG A 41 1.85 11.90 -4.28
CA ARG A 41 1.17 12.37 -3.09
C ARG A 41 0.47 11.24 -2.35
N ALA A 42 -0.19 10.35 -3.09
CA ALA A 42 -0.85 9.20 -2.48
C ALA A 42 0.17 8.28 -1.83
N THR A 43 1.33 8.10 -2.46
CA THR A 43 2.41 7.28 -1.92
C THR A 43 2.97 7.90 -0.64
N ASP A 44 3.18 9.22 -0.62
CA ASP A 44 3.65 9.92 0.57
C ASP A 44 2.68 9.74 1.73
N ARG A 45 1.38 9.81 1.44
CA ARG A 45 0.36 9.60 2.48
C ARG A 45 0.43 8.18 3.03
N ALA A 46 0.61 7.20 2.15
CA ALA A 46 0.72 5.80 2.58
C ALA A 46 1.96 5.60 3.44
N GLU A 47 3.09 6.20 3.06
CA GLU A 47 4.32 6.10 3.84
C GLU A 47 4.18 6.77 5.19
N GLY A 48 3.46 7.90 5.24
CA GLY A 48 3.18 8.56 6.52
C GLY A 48 2.37 7.69 7.45
N PHE A 49 1.40 6.96 6.89
CA PHE A 49 0.63 5.98 7.67
C PHE A 49 1.56 4.89 8.21
N GLY A 50 2.47 4.38 7.39
CA GLY A 50 3.44 3.38 7.82
C GLY A 50 4.34 3.89 8.93
N LEU A 51 4.78 5.15 8.84
CA LEU A 51 5.60 5.75 9.90
C LEU A 51 4.83 5.86 11.21
N GLY A 52 3.53 6.17 11.14
CA GLY A 52 2.69 6.20 12.33
C GLY A 52 2.58 4.82 12.97
N ILE A 53 2.39 3.80 12.15
CA ILE A 53 2.33 2.41 12.61
C ILE A 53 3.65 2.02 13.28
N GLU A 54 4.77 2.40 12.67
CA GLU A 54 6.08 2.11 13.22
C GLU A 54 6.30 2.81 14.55
N THR A 55 5.90 4.07 14.64
CA THR A 55 6.07 4.87 15.84
C THR A 55 5.38 4.25 17.05
N VAL A 56 4.18 3.73 16.84
CA VAL A 56 3.41 3.11 17.94
C VAL A 56 3.67 1.61 18.05
N LYS A 57 4.56 1.08 17.21
CA LYS A 57 4.97 -0.33 17.23
C LYS A 57 3.79 -1.28 17.09
N ALA A 58 2.85 -0.91 16.22
CA ALA A 58 1.64 -1.70 16.02
C ALA A 58 1.87 -2.96 15.19
N LEU A 59 2.99 -3.04 14.47
CA LEU A 59 3.35 -4.21 13.66
C LEU A 59 4.79 -4.61 13.95
N ASN A 60 5.08 -5.90 13.76
CA ASN A 60 6.47 -6.35 13.80
C ASN A 60 7.21 -5.85 12.55
N ALA A 61 8.54 -5.94 12.59
CA ALA A 61 9.38 -5.39 11.52
C ALA A 61 9.10 -6.02 10.16
N ALA A 62 8.87 -7.34 10.15
CA ALA A 62 8.63 -8.03 8.88
C ALA A 62 7.33 -7.60 8.22
N SER A 63 6.26 -7.46 9.02
CA SER A 63 4.97 -7.02 8.49
C SER A 63 5.03 -5.56 8.03
N LEU A 64 5.74 -4.72 8.78
CA LEU A 64 5.91 -3.32 8.41
C LEU A 64 6.67 -3.20 7.09
N GLU A 65 7.75 -3.96 6.94
CA GLU A 65 8.52 -3.95 5.71
C GLU A 65 7.67 -4.41 4.52
N GLY A 66 6.88 -5.46 4.72
CA GLY A 66 5.98 -5.94 3.68
C GLY A 66 4.94 -4.90 3.29
N LEU A 67 4.47 -4.12 4.26
CA LEU A 67 3.52 -3.05 3.99
C LEU A 67 4.14 -1.95 3.12
N TYR A 68 5.33 -1.48 3.49
CA TYR A 68 6.04 -0.49 2.69
C TYR A 68 6.31 -1.00 1.28
N LEU A 69 6.69 -2.27 1.17
CA LEU A 69 6.97 -2.86 -0.14
C LEU A 69 5.71 -2.88 -1.01
N ALA A 70 4.55 -3.18 -0.42
CA ALA A 70 3.29 -3.17 -1.15
C ALA A 70 2.99 -1.77 -1.68
N PHE A 71 3.19 -0.73 -0.86
CA PHE A 71 2.99 0.64 -1.28
C PHE A 71 3.93 1.00 -2.44
N GLU A 72 5.21 0.65 -2.32
CA GLU A 72 6.19 0.96 -3.36
C GLU A 72 5.89 0.26 -4.68
N ARG A 73 5.53 -1.02 -4.62
CA ARG A 73 5.23 -1.78 -5.83
C ARG A 73 4.01 -1.23 -6.55
N THR A 74 2.99 -0.86 -5.79
CA THR A 74 1.78 -0.29 -6.37
C THR A 74 2.09 1.06 -7.01
N ALA A 75 2.91 1.89 -6.35
CA ALA A 75 3.31 3.18 -6.89
C ALA A 75 4.11 3.02 -8.18
N THR A 76 5.09 2.11 -8.18
CA THR A 76 5.92 1.87 -9.36
C THR A 76 5.08 1.42 -10.54
N ALA A 77 4.16 0.47 -10.30
CA ALA A 77 3.30 -0.03 -11.37
C ALA A 77 2.43 1.08 -11.94
N ARG A 78 1.88 1.94 -11.06
CA ARG A 78 1.01 3.02 -11.52
C ARG A 78 1.78 4.08 -12.29
N LEU A 79 2.98 4.44 -11.82
CA LEU A 79 3.81 5.41 -12.52
C LEU A 79 4.16 4.92 -13.92
N MET A 80 4.44 3.63 -14.07
CA MET A 80 4.74 3.07 -15.39
C MET A 80 3.55 3.21 -16.33
N VAL A 81 2.35 2.99 -15.85
CA VAL A 81 1.13 3.17 -16.66
C VAL A 81 0.97 4.63 -17.05
N LEU A 82 1.21 5.55 -16.11
CA LEU A 82 1.01 6.98 -16.35
C LEU A 82 2.03 7.57 -17.32
N GLU A 83 3.18 6.90 -17.48
CA GLU A 83 4.21 7.37 -18.40
C GLU A 83 3.90 7.01 -19.85
N GLN A 84 2.93 6.17 -20.08
CA GLN A 84 2.54 5.79 -21.40
C GLN A 84 1.51 6.80 -21.96
#